data_e670f88a52de4238fa0434d38e4b8b65
#
_entry.id   e670f88a52de4238fa0434d38e4b8b65
#
_cell.length_a   1.000
_cell.length_b   1.000
_cell.length_c   1.000
_cell.angle_alpha   90.00
_cell.angle_beta   90.00
_cell.angle_gamma   90.00
#
_symmetry.space_group_name_H-M   'P 1'
#
loop_
_entity.id
_entity.type
_entity.pdbx_description
1 polymer ?
#
loop_
_entity_poly.entity_id
_entity_poly.type
_entity_poly.pdbx_seq_one_letter_code
_entity_poly.pdbx_strand_id
1 'polypeptide(L)'
;MTTLKPLAERMRPTSLEHYFGQSHLVGPQGILRPMIEQQRLPSLIFWGPPGVGKTTLSEIIARSLDTAFYSLSAVHSGVKDVREVLERIQSEQSGIFGSSVRPILFIDEIHRFSKSQQDSLLAAVEQGIVTLIGATTENPSFEVIRPLLSRCQVYTLGPLSSEEIIGLLQHAIATDELLSQRRIELTETAALQRYAGGDARRALNILELVALSTTSDPLLVTDELVSQRVQTNPLAFDKGGELHYDIASALIKSIRGSDPDAAIYWLARLIEGGEDPSFIARRLMISAAEDIGLANPNALLLATSCAETLERIGWPEGRIPLAETVIYLACSEKSNSAYIAINRALAFVKQTGNLPVPLHLRNAPTELMKDLGYGEGYRYSHDYPGHFVQQAYLPESIGRERFWQSDESNGAEAKMMERQRSRWQGRFTPPTEPEK
;
A
#
# COMPACT_ATOMS: atom_id res chain seq x y z
N MET A 1 34.13 0.10 24.98
CA MET A 1 33.33 1.23 24.44
C MET A 1 31.89 0.76 24.43
N THR A 2 31.07 1.24 25.35
CA THR A 2 29.62 0.99 25.36
C THR A 2 29.06 1.65 24.11
N THR A 3 28.52 0.88 23.20
CA THR A 3 27.82 1.39 22.03
C THR A 3 26.59 2.18 22.51
N LEU A 4 26.66 3.50 22.46
CA LEU A 4 25.51 4.35 22.78
C LEU A 4 24.36 4.04 21.83
N LYS A 5 23.15 3.96 22.39
CA LYS A 5 21.95 3.83 21.56
C LYS A 5 21.78 5.05 20.63
N PRO A 6 21.19 4.90 19.44
CA PRO A 6 20.87 6.03 18.56
C PRO A 6 20.02 7.09 19.26
N LEU A 7 20.18 8.36 18.90
CA LEU A 7 19.44 9.48 19.49
C LEU A 7 17.92 9.25 19.46
N ALA A 8 17.40 8.75 18.36
CA ALA A 8 15.96 8.43 18.23
C ALA A 8 15.46 7.43 19.28
N GLU A 9 16.33 6.53 19.76
CA GLU A 9 15.98 5.59 20.83
C GLU A 9 16.18 6.21 22.23
N ARG A 10 17.18 7.05 22.41
CA ARG A 10 17.41 7.78 23.68
C ARG A 10 16.30 8.79 23.97
N MET A 11 15.78 9.41 22.89
CA MET A 11 14.71 10.41 22.95
C MET A 11 13.30 9.84 22.93
N ARG A 12 13.14 8.50 22.96
CA ARG A 12 11.82 7.87 22.97
C ARG A 12 11.03 8.29 24.22
N PRO A 13 9.91 9.02 24.08
CA PRO A 13 9.15 9.49 25.23
C PRO A 13 8.52 8.33 26.00
N THR A 14 8.43 8.51 27.31
CA THR A 14 7.85 7.55 28.25
C THR A 14 6.49 7.95 28.79
N SER A 15 6.04 9.18 28.49
CA SER A 15 4.75 9.74 28.90
C SER A 15 4.11 10.56 27.77
N LEU A 16 2.80 10.80 27.88
CA LEU A 16 2.04 11.59 26.89
C LEU A 16 2.46 13.06 26.86
N GLU A 17 2.98 13.60 27.98
CA GLU A 17 3.42 15.01 28.09
C GLU A 17 4.63 15.30 27.20
N HIS A 18 5.47 14.30 26.96
CA HIS A 18 6.65 14.43 26.12
C HIS A 18 6.48 13.82 24.71
N TYR A 19 5.24 13.42 24.38
CA TYR A 19 4.92 12.83 23.08
C TYR A 19 4.56 13.95 22.09
N PHE A 20 5.38 14.12 21.07
CA PHE A 20 5.18 15.12 20.02
C PHE A 20 4.23 14.63 18.95
N GLY A 21 3.33 15.50 18.52
CA GLY A 21 2.37 15.22 17.46
C GLY A 21 1.10 14.50 17.92
N GLN A 22 0.24 14.20 16.97
CA GLN A 22 -1.00 13.46 17.14
C GLN A 22 -1.97 14.06 18.17
N SER A 23 -2.01 15.39 18.28
CA SER A 23 -2.84 16.10 19.27
C SER A 23 -4.34 15.76 19.16
N HIS A 24 -4.82 15.39 17.97
CA HIS A 24 -6.19 14.92 17.73
C HIS A 24 -6.50 13.57 18.42
N LEU A 25 -5.48 12.76 18.70
CA LEU A 25 -5.62 11.48 19.41
C LEU A 25 -5.36 11.60 20.90
N VAL A 26 -4.24 12.22 21.28
CA VAL A 26 -3.73 12.19 22.66
C VAL A 26 -3.53 13.56 23.30
N GLY A 27 -3.80 14.63 22.59
CA GLY A 27 -3.82 15.99 23.14
C GLY A 27 -4.88 16.15 24.25
N PRO A 28 -5.00 17.33 24.88
CA PRO A 28 -5.97 17.57 25.95
C PRO A 28 -7.42 17.26 25.59
N GLN A 29 -7.78 17.41 24.32
CA GLN A 29 -9.10 17.09 23.77
C GLN A 29 -9.07 15.85 22.84
N GLY A 30 -8.00 15.07 22.88
CA GLY A 30 -7.79 13.91 22.01
C GLY A 30 -8.72 12.75 22.36
N ILE A 31 -9.15 12.02 21.35
CA ILE A 31 -10.15 10.93 21.47
C ILE A 31 -9.66 9.80 22.39
N LEU A 32 -8.37 9.47 22.36
CA LEU A 32 -7.81 8.37 23.17
C LEU A 32 -7.54 8.77 24.62
N ARG A 33 -7.33 10.05 24.89
CA ARG A 33 -6.98 10.50 26.25
C ARG A 33 -7.98 10.10 27.32
N PRO A 34 -9.29 10.34 27.16
CA PRO A 34 -10.29 9.88 28.16
C PRO A 34 -10.34 8.36 28.31
N MET A 35 -10.09 7.60 27.23
CA MET A 35 -10.09 6.14 27.27
C MET A 35 -8.89 5.59 28.07
N ILE A 36 -7.73 6.26 27.95
CA ILE A 36 -6.53 5.93 28.72
C ILE A 36 -6.74 6.29 30.20
N GLU A 37 -7.23 7.47 30.49
CA GLU A 37 -7.48 7.95 31.86
C GLU A 37 -8.55 7.11 32.60
N GLN A 38 -9.56 6.60 31.88
CA GLN A 38 -10.59 5.72 32.42
C GLN A 38 -10.19 4.23 32.44
N GLN A 39 -9.00 3.90 31.96
CA GLN A 39 -8.49 2.52 31.83
C GLN A 39 -9.41 1.60 30.98
N ARG A 40 -10.09 2.17 29.98
CA ARG A 40 -11.04 1.47 29.09
C ARG A 40 -10.64 1.61 27.64
N LEU A 41 -9.56 0.94 27.28
CA LEU A 41 -9.07 0.97 25.91
C LEU A 41 -9.66 -0.22 25.11
N PRO A 42 -10.34 0.01 23.98
CA PRO A 42 -10.71 -1.05 23.05
C PRO A 42 -9.47 -1.54 22.28
N SER A 43 -9.59 -2.63 21.53
CA SER A 43 -8.54 -3.00 20.57
C SER A 43 -8.45 -1.99 19.46
N LEU A 44 -7.23 -1.66 19.03
CA LEU A 44 -6.91 -0.56 18.12
C LEU A 44 -6.06 -1.02 16.94
N ILE A 45 -6.16 -0.30 15.84
CA ILE A 45 -5.19 -0.34 14.75
C ILE A 45 -4.70 1.07 14.51
N PHE A 46 -3.40 1.30 14.69
CA PHE A 46 -2.74 2.54 14.33
C PHE A 46 -2.24 2.48 12.89
N TRP A 47 -2.80 3.31 12.05
CA TRP A 47 -2.41 3.43 10.65
C TRP A 47 -1.73 4.76 10.39
N GLY A 48 -0.63 4.75 9.67
CA GLY A 48 0.09 5.96 9.25
C GLY A 48 1.54 5.68 8.87
N PRO A 49 2.23 6.69 8.30
CA PRO A 49 3.59 6.54 7.78
C PRO A 49 4.60 6.10 8.86
N PRO A 50 5.79 5.65 8.46
CA PRO A 50 6.85 5.31 9.42
C PRO A 50 7.28 6.54 10.22
N GLY A 51 7.82 6.34 11.41
CA GLY A 51 8.39 7.39 12.26
C GLY A 51 7.42 8.37 12.93
N VAL A 52 6.09 8.21 12.73
CA VAL A 52 5.07 9.08 13.36
C VAL A 52 4.72 8.71 14.81
N GLY A 53 5.37 7.68 15.36
CA GLY A 53 5.26 7.34 16.78
C GLY A 53 4.28 6.23 17.14
N LYS A 54 3.80 5.39 16.18
CA LYS A 54 2.84 4.28 16.45
C LYS A 54 3.29 3.36 17.59
N THR A 55 4.49 2.82 17.51
CA THR A 55 5.07 1.92 18.52
C THR A 55 5.25 2.64 19.86
N THR A 56 5.78 3.86 19.83
CA THR A 56 5.99 4.69 21.01
C THR A 56 4.69 5.01 21.73
N LEU A 57 3.65 5.39 20.98
CA LEU A 57 2.33 5.65 21.56
C LEU A 57 1.75 4.39 22.22
N SER A 58 1.91 3.23 21.60
CA SER A 58 1.46 1.95 22.18
C SER A 58 2.15 1.61 23.49
N GLU A 59 3.45 1.86 23.59
CA GLU A 59 4.22 1.68 24.83
C GLU A 59 3.81 2.67 25.93
N ILE A 60 3.58 3.95 25.57
CA ILE A 60 3.10 4.96 26.51
C ILE A 60 1.72 4.61 27.05
N ILE A 61 0.82 4.16 26.18
CA ILE A 61 -0.52 3.69 26.58
C ILE A 61 -0.42 2.55 27.59
N ALA A 62 0.42 1.54 27.31
CA ALA A 62 0.58 0.40 28.22
C ALA A 62 1.11 0.84 29.60
N ARG A 63 2.07 1.74 29.63
CA ARG A 63 2.59 2.34 30.89
C ARG A 63 1.52 3.15 31.63
N SER A 64 0.74 3.95 30.89
CA SER A 64 -0.33 4.76 31.51
C SER A 64 -1.46 3.89 32.10
N LEU A 65 -1.68 2.72 31.54
CA LEU A 65 -2.66 1.74 32.03
C LEU A 65 -2.10 0.81 33.12
N ASP A 66 -0.82 0.93 33.44
CA ASP A 66 -0.10 0.02 34.36
C ASP A 66 -0.35 -1.46 34.03
N THR A 67 -0.23 -1.80 32.74
CA THR A 67 -0.51 -3.16 32.26
C THR A 67 0.67 -3.77 31.54
N ALA A 68 0.73 -5.10 31.49
CA ALA A 68 1.77 -5.83 30.76
C ALA A 68 1.71 -5.54 29.24
N PHE A 69 2.88 -5.35 28.64
CA PHE A 69 3.05 -5.06 27.22
C PHE A 69 3.84 -6.17 26.54
N TYR A 70 3.20 -6.87 25.62
CA TYR A 70 3.81 -7.90 24.79
C TYR A 70 3.92 -7.38 23.36
N SER A 71 5.11 -7.45 22.78
CA SER A 71 5.36 -6.95 21.44
C SER A 71 5.78 -8.09 20.51
N LEU A 72 5.16 -8.15 19.35
CA LEU A 72 5.53 -9.02 18.23
C LEU A 72 5.76 -8.17 16.98
N SER A 73 6.80 -8.53 16.21
CA SER A 73 7.03 -7.97 14.89
C SER A 73 6.52 -8.94 13.84
N ALA A 74 5.55 -8.53 13.03
CA ALA A 74 5.01 -9.38 11.98
C ALA A 74 6.03 -9.75 10.88
N VAL A 75 7.16 -9.03 10.83
CA VAL A 75 8.28 -9.35 9.90
C VAL A 75 9.05 -10.60 10.35
N HIS A 76 9.15 -10.83 11.66
CA HIS A 76 10.00 -11.87 12.24
C HIS A 76 9.23 -12.98 12.95
N SER A 77 7.94 -12.77 13.25
CA SER A 77 7.14 -13.71 14.05
C SER A 77 6.26 -14.62 13.20
N GLY A 78 6.27 -15.91 13.50
CA GLY A 78 5.41 -16.93 12.90
C GLY A 78 4.11 -17.17 13.68
N VAL A 79 3.26 -18.08 13.19
CA VAL A 79 2.03 -18.52 13.90
C VAL A 79 2.34 -19.09 15.27
N LYS A 80 3.49 -19.78 15.40
CA LYS A 80 3.93 -20.39 16.65
C LYS A 80 4.22 -19.34 17.71
N ASP A 81 4.93 -18.27 17.35
CA ASP A 81 5.29 -17.19 18.26
C ASP A 81 4.03 -16.46 18.79
N VAL A 82 3.04 -16.26 17.93
CA VAL A 82 1.74 -15.69 18.33
C VAL A 82 1.05 -16.56 19.38
N ARG A 83 1.01 -17.89 19.16
CA ARG A 83 0.39 -18.83 20.10
C ARG A 83 1.15 -18.89 21.44
N GLU A 84 2.46 -18.96 21.40
CA GLU A 84 3.30 -18.99 22.62
C GLU A 84 3.07 -17.73 23.48
N VAL A 85 2.99 -16.54 22.85
CA VAL A 85 2.70 -15.30 23.58
C VAL A 85 1.30 -15.32 24.18
N LEU A 86 0.29 -15.78 23.44
CA LEU A 86 -1.08 -15.86 23.95
C LEU A 86 -1.23 -16.88 25.09
N GLU A 87 -0.60 -18.04 24.98
CA GLU A 87 -0.57 -19.06 26.06
C GLU A 87 0.12 -18.53 27.31
N ARG A 88 1.23 -17.81 27.15
CA ARG A 88 1.93 -17.14 28.24
C ARG A 88 1.03 -16.12 28.94
N ILE A 89 0.35 -15.27 28.18
CA ILE A 89 -0.61 -14.28 28.72
C ILE A 89 -1.71 -14.98 29.53
N GLN A 90 -2.29 -16.03 28.99
CA GLN A 90 -3.34 -16.80 29.68
C GLN A 90 -2.84 -17.43 30.99
N SER A 91 -1.62 -17.98 30.96
CA SER A 91 -1.02 -18.59 32.16
C SER A 91 -0.73 -17.55 33.25
N GLU A 92 -0.26 -16.37 32.89
CA GLU A 92 0.03 -15.27 33.82
C GLU A 92 -1.26 -14.66 34.42
N GLN A 93 -2.34 -14.57 33.62
CA GLN A 93 -3.65 -14.11 34.12
C GLN A 93 -4.38 -15.08 35.05
N SER A 94 -4.09 -16.39 34.91
CA SER A 94 -4.69 -17.42 35.76
C SER A 94 -4.07 -17.49 37.16
N GLY A 95 -3.04 -16.70 37.43
CA GLY A 95 -2.34 -16.62 38.74
C GLY A 95 -3.15 -15.82 39.77
N ILE A 96 -2.87 -16.05 41.07
CA ILE A 96 -3.57 -15.46 42.24
C ILE A 96 -3.50 -13.90 42.29
N PHE A 97 -2.63 -13.28 41.47
CA PHE A 97 -2.41 -11.83 41.42
C PHE A 97 -2.76 -11.23 40.05
N GLY A 98 -3.74 -11.79 39.34
CA GLY A 98 -4.14 -11.29 38.04
C GLY A 98 -4.55 -9.80 38.10
N SER A 99 -3.94 -8.96 37.24
CA SER A 99 -4.30 -7.55 37.08
C SER A 99 -5.75 -7.44 36.56
N SER A 100 -6.49 -6.45 37.08
CA SER A 100 -7.85 -6.14 36.57
C SER A 100 -7.84 -5.51 35.17
N VAL A 101 -6.68 -5.03 34.72
CA VAL A 101 -6.48 -4.42 33.39
C VAL A 101 -5.92 -5.46 32.43
N ARG A 102 -6.53 -5.54 31.25
CA ARG A 102 -6.12 -6.50 30.21
C ARG A 102 -4.73 -6.15 29.69
N PRO A 103 -3.82 -7.14 29.52
CA PRO A 103 -2.52 -6.90 28.92
C PRO A 103 -2.67 -6.43 27.45
N ILE A 104 -1.73 -5.63 27.02
CA ILE A 104 -1.64 -5.16 25.64
C ILE A 104 -0.77 -6.11 24.85
N LEU A 105 -1.32 -6.62 23.74
CA LEU A 105 -0.57 -7.28 22.69
C LEU A 105 -0.36 -6.31 21.52
N PHE A 106 0.86 -5.82 21.37
CA PHE A 106 1.25 -4.95 20.28
C PHE A 106 1.82 -5.78 19.12
N ILE A 107 1.33 -5.52 17.90
CA ILE A 107 1.84 -6.16 16.68
C ILE A 107 2.31 -5.08 15.73
N ASP A 108 3.62 -5.01 15.53
CA ASP A 108 4.22 -4.09 14.57
C ASP A 108 4.11 -4.66 13.15
N GLU A 109 3.73 -3.80 12.20
CA GLU A 109 3.50 -4.12 10.79
C GLU A 109 2.50 -5.28 10.58
N ILE A 110 1.36 -5.21 11.27
CA ILE A 110 0.32 -6.28 11.28
C ILE A 110 -0.11 -6.73 9.87
N HIS A 111 0.01 -5.86 8.85
CA HIS A 111 -0.29 -6.19 7.46
C HIS A 111 0.62 -7.29 6.89
N ARG A 112 1.79 -7.53 7.47
CA ARG A 112 2.69 -8.61 7.05
C ARG A 112 2.31 -9.98 7.61
N PHE A 113 1.40 -10.04 8.54
CA PHE A 113 0.83 -11.30 8.98
C PHE A 113 -0.06 -11.90 7.90
N SER A 114 0.14 -13.19 7.62
CA SER A 114 -0.79 -13.95 6.79
C SER A 114 -2.19 -13.99 7.39
N LYS A 115 -3.21 -14.27 6.58
CA LYS A 115 -4.59 -14.38 7.07
C LYS A 115 -4.73 -15.36 8.24
N SER A 116 -4.02 -16.50 8.19
CA SER A 116 -4.03 -17.50 9.27
C SER A 116 -3.41 -16.98 10.57
N GLN A 117 -2.40 -16.10 10.50
CA GLN A 117 -1.81 -15.47 11.68
C GLN A 117 -2.76 -14.45 12.28
N GLN A 118 -3.42 -13.66 11.45
CA GLN A 118 -4.42 -12.71 11.90
C GLN A 118 -5.66 -13.41 12.49
N ASP A 119 -6.10 -14.54 11.90
CA ASP A 119 -7.18 -15.37 12.44
C ASP A 119 -6.87 -15.91 13.83
N SER A 120 -5.61 -16.23 14.11
CA SER A 120 -5.19 -16.74 15.43
C SER A 120 -5.35 -15.71 16.56
N LEU A 121 -5.45 -14.41 16.23
CA LEU A 121 -5.68 -13.32 17.18
C LEU A 121 -7.15 -13.15 17.55
N LEU A 122 -8.09 -13.59 16.68
CA LEU A 122 -9.51 -13.33 16.85
C LEU A 122 -10.05 -13.83 18.18
N ALA A 123 -9.75 -15.07 18.52
CA ALA A 123 -10.25 -15.67 19.77
C ALA A 123 -9.76 -14.90 21.01
N ALA A 124 -8.51 -14.47 21.04
CA ALA A 124 -7.94 -13.72 22.15
C ALA A 124 -8.57 -12.31 22.29
N VAL A 125 -8.87 -11.66 21.16
CA VAL A 125 -9.54 -10.35 21.13
C VAL A 125 -11.02 -10.48 21.53
N GLU A 126 -11.75 -11.47 20.99
CA GLU A 126 -13.15 -11.72 21.30
C GLU A 126 -13.40 -12.08 22.75
N GLN A 127 -12.57 -12.94 23.29
CA GLN A 127 -12.66 -13.38 24.70
C GLN A 127 -12.13 -12.31 25.68
N GLY A 128 -11.54 -11.23 25.17
CA GLY A 128 -10.98 -10.17 25.99
C GLY A 128 -9.74 -10.60 26.78
N ILE A 129 -9.01 -11.60 26.32
CA ILE A 129 -7.73 -12.05 26.90
C ILE A 129 -6.67 -10.97 26.78
N VAL A 130 -6.68 -10.24 25.64
CA VAL A 130 -5.78 -9.14 25.37
C VAL A 130 -6.51 -7.93 24.83
N THR A 131 -5.94 -6.74 25.02
CA THR A 131 -6.22 -5.56 24.20
C THR A 131 -5.21 -5.55 23.07
N LEU A 132 -5.67 -5.74 21.83
CA LEU A 132 -4.79 -5.72 20.65
C LEU A 132 -4.51 -4.28 20.25
N ILE A 133 -3.24 -3.95 20.01
CA ILE A 133 -2.84 -2.75 19.29
C ILE A 133 -2.03 -3.18 18.07
N GLY A 134 -2.62 -3.12 16.88
CA GLY A 134 -1.93 -3.33 15.61
C GLY A 134 -1.34 -2.02 15.10
N ALA A 135 -0.11 -2.03 14.61
CA ALA A 135 0.49 -0.91 13.87
C ALA A 135 0.68 -1.31 12.41
N THR A 136 0.39 -0.41 11.49
CA THR A 136 0.57 -0.65 10.06
C THR A 136 0.89 0.64 9.32
N THR A 137 1.70 0.53 8.27
CA THR A 137 1.91 1.58 7.28
C THR A 137 0.99 1.45 6.07
N GLU A 138 0.39 0.28 5.87
CA GLU A 138 -0.53 -0.02 4.76
C GLU A 138 -1.99 0.22 5.17
N ASN A 139 -2.85 0.47 4.17
CA ASN A 139 -4.27 0.69 4.44
C ASN A 139 -4.92 -0.57 5.03
N PRO A 140 -5.37 -0.52 6.31
CA PRO A 140 -5.88 -1.69 7.01
C PRO A 140 -7.14 -2.28 6.36
N SER A 141 -7.88 -1.51 5.57
CA SER A 141 -9.08 -2.00 4.87
C SER A 141 -8.78 -3.08 3.81
N PHE A 142 -7.54 -3.12 3.32
CA PHE A 142 -7.11 -4.10 2.33
C PHE A 142 -6.29 -5.24 2.94
N GLU A 143 -5.49 -4.93 3.97
CA GLU A 143 -4.46 -5.80 4.48
C GLU A 143 -4.87 -6.54 5.77
N VAL A 144 -5.81 -5.99 6.53
CA VAL A 144 -6.31 -6.62 7.75
C VAL A 144 -7.62 -7.35 7.46
N ILE A 145 -7.75 -8.57 7.95
CA ILE A 145 -8.97 -9.37 7.74
C ILE A 145 -10.20 -8.70 8.35
N ARG A 146 -11.31 -8.75 7.64
CA ARG A 146 -12.58 -8.11 8.07
C ARG A 146 -13.03 -8.49 9.48
N PRO A 147 -12.95 -9.76 9.94
CA PRO A 147 -13.32 -10.13 11.30
C PRO A 147 -12.51 -9.39 12.37
N LEU A 148 -11.21 -9.16 12.13
CA LEU A 148 -10.35 -8.44 13.07
C LEU A 148 -10.65 -6.93 13.04
N LEU A 149 -10.82 -6.35 11.83
CA LEU A 149 -11.22 -4.94 11.67
C LEU A 149 -12.54 -4.60 12.36
N SER A 150 -13.52 -5.50 12.33
CA SER A 150 -14.82 -5.26 12.99
C SER A 150 -14.75 -5.20 14.53
N ARG A 151 -13.62 -5.61 15.12
CA ARG A 151 -13.36 -5.65 16.56
C ARG A 151 -12.33 -4.63 17.02
N CYS A 152 -11.71 -3.91 16.09
CA CYS A 152 -10.71 -2.90 16.37
C CYS A 152 -11.19 -1.54 15.89
N GLN A 153 -10.83 -0.49 16.63
CA GLN A 153 -10.97 0.88 16.15
C GLN A 153 -9.71 1.30 15.39
N VAL A 154 -9.90 1.88 14.22
CA VAL A 154 -8.77 2.35 13.38
C VAL A 154 -8.54 3.83 13.64
N TYR A 155 -7.31 4.19 14.01
CA TYR A 155 -6.89 5.57 14.20
C TYR A 155 -5.71 5.89 13.27
N THR A 156 -5.83 7.01 12.57
CA THR A 156 -4.78 7.48 11.66
C THR A 156 -3.81 8.38 12.41
N LEU A 157 -2.52 8.08 12.32
CA LEU A 157 -1.43 8.94 12.77
C LEU A 157 -0.84 9.66 11.55
N GLY A 158 -0.82 10.99 11.58
CA GLY A 158 -0.26 11.82 10.53
C GLY A 158 1.24 12.11 10.69
N PRO A 159 1.91 12.58 9.63
CA PRO A 159 3.25 13.13 9.75
C PRO A 159 3.28 14.29 10.76
N LEU A 160 4.41 14.47 11.44
CA LEU A 160 4.59 15.60 12.33
C LEU A 160 4.64 16.91 11.54
N SER A 161 4.04 17.96 12.07
CA SER A 161 4.14 19.32 11.49
C SER A 161 5.56 19.88 11.59
N SER A 162 5.83 20.94 10.88
CA SER A 162 7.12 21.64 10.94
C SER A 162 7.43 22.13 12.36
N GLU A 163 6.43 22.67 13.07
CA GLU A 163 6.58 23.14 14.44
C GLU A 163 6.85 21.97 15.40
N GLU A 164 6.16 20.85 15.22
CA GLU A 164 6.35 19.65 16.05
C GLU A 164 7.74 19.05 15.86
N ILE A 165 8.25 19.00 14.62
CA ILE A 165 9.63 18.56 14.34
C ILE A 165 10.65 19.49 15.00
N ILE A 166 10.49 20.81 14.86
CA ILE A 166 11.42 21.77 15.50
C ILE A 166 11.36 21.62 17.02
N GLY A 167 10.18 21.53 17.61
CA GLY A 167 10.01 21.32 19.04
C GLY A 167 10.68 20.03 19.53
N LEU A 168 10.55 18.94 18.79
CA LEU A 168 11.22 17.68 19.08
C LEU A 168 12.74 17.81 19.06
N LEU A 169 13.30 18.49 18.04
CA LEU A 169 14.75 18.69 17.91
C LEU A 169 15.30 19.60 19.02
N GLN A 170 14.59 20.68 19.36
CA GLN A 170 14.96 21.57 20.49
C GLN A 170 14.92 20.81 21.81
N HIS A 171 13.90 20.00 22.02
CA HIS A 171 13.81 19.14 23.21
C HIS A 171 14.98 18.17 23.29
N ALA A 172 15.34 17.54 22.17
CA ALA A 172 16.48 16.61 22.11
C ALA A 172 17.82 17.33 22.43
N ILE A 173 18.06 18.55 21.88
CA ILE A 173 19.24 19.32 22.16
C ILE A 173 19.33 19.67 23.65
N ALA A 174 18.19 19.99 24.26
CA ALA A 174 18.15 20.42 25.67
C ALA A 174 18.29 19.26 26.68
N THR A 175 17.82 18.08 26.34
CA THR A 175 17.64 16.99 27.32
C THR A 175 18.50 15.74 27.06
N ASP A 176 19.01 15.53 25.85
CA ASP A 176 19.87 14.37 25.55
C ASP A 176 21.25 14.53 26.26
N GLU A 177 21.71 13.43 26.86
CA GLU A 177 22.96 13.42 27.67
C GLU A 177 24.21 13.87 26.90
N LEU A 178 24.24 13.67 25.57
CA LEU A 178 25.38 14.06 24.74
C LEU A 178 25.20 15.44 24.13
N LEU A 179 24.00 15.71 23.59
CA LEU A 179 23.76 16.98 22.89
C LEU A 179 23.72 18.18 23.83
N SER A 180 23.18 17.99 25.04
CA SER A 180 23.12 19.04 26.07
C SER A 180 24.48 19.51 26.57
N GLN A 181 25.53 18.72 26.37
CA GLN A 181 26.93 19.11 26.73
C GLN A 181 27.58 20.01 25.69
N ARG A 182 26.94 20.24 24.55
CA ARG A 182 27.43 21.05 23.44
C ARG A 182 26.50 22.24 23.22
N ARG A 183 27.07 23.34 22.79
CA ARG A 183 26.29 24.50 22.38
C ARG A 183 25.83 24.32 20.94
N ILE A 184 24.55 23.86 20.75
CA ILE A 184 23.95 23.59 19.46
C ILE A 184 22.83 24.60 19.23
N GLU A 185 22.90 25.33 18.12
CA GLU A 185 21.90 26.33 17.73
C GLU A 185 21.29 25.95 16.36
N LEU A 186 19.97 25.79 16.30
CA LEU A 186 19.24 25.60 15.07
C LEU A 186 19.02 26.96 14.41
N THR A 187 19.95 27.37 13.53
CA THR A 187 19.88 28.66 12.84
C THR A 187 18.98 28.64 11.63
N GLU A 188 18.96 27.50 10.93
CA GLU A 188 18.09 27.24 9.79
C GLU A 188 17.52 25.82 9.92
N THR A 189 16.28 25.63 9.52
CA THR A 189 15.54 24.36 9.73
C THR A 189 14.87 23.81 8.49
N ALA A 190 14.89 24.52 7.35
CA ALA A 190 14.18 24.11 6.14
C ALA A 190 14.71 22.78 5.56
N ALA A 191 16.04 22.59 5.56
CA ALA A 191 16.63 21.33 5.13
C ALA A 191 16.30 20.17 6.07
N LEU A 192 16.36 20.40 7.41
CA LEU A 192 15.96 19.40 8.40
C LEU A 192 14.52 18.95 8.20
N GLN A 193 13.58 19.89 8.06
CA GLN A 193 12.17 19.62 7.82
C GLN A 193 11.95 18.86 6.52
N ARG A 194 12.58 19.33 5.44
CA ARG A 194 12.49 18.71 4.11
C ARG A 194 13.00 17.27 4.13
N TYR A 195 14.15 17.00 4.73
CA TYR A 195 14.71 15.67 4.79
C TYR A 195 14.03 14.77 5.82
N ALA A 196 13.47 15.31 6.89
CA ALA A 196 12.67 14.56 7.86
C ALA A 196 11.33 14.12 7.27
N GLY A 197 10.65 14.97 6.47
CA GLY A 197 9.37 14.65 5.85
C GLY A 197 8.25 14.32 6.84
N GLY A 198 8.31 14.88 8.08
CA GLY A 198 7.34 14.58 9.14
C GLY A 198 7.63 13.33 9.96
N ASP A 199 8.77 12.65 9.72
CA ASP A 199 9.24 11.48 10.46
C ASP A 199 10.16 11.93 11.62
N ALA A 200 9.70 11.69 12.86
CA ALA A 200 10.43 12.03 14.09
C ALA A 200 11.78 11.30 14.22
N ARG A 201 11.81 10.00 13.90
CA ARG A 201 13.01 9.17 13.96
C ARG A 201 14.07 9.70 12.99
N ARG A 202 13.64 10.03 11.78
CA ARG A 202 14.51 10.57 10.73
C ARG A 202 15.05 11.95 11.11
N ALA A 203 14.22 12.83 11.66
CA ALA A 203 14.65 14.14 12.14
C ALA A 203 15.76 14.02 13.20
N LEU A 204 15.57 13.16 14.18
CA LEU A 204 16.56 12.90 15.24
C LEU A 204 17.85 12.27 14.70
N ASN A 205 17.75 11.32 13.77
CA ASN A 205 18.92 10.70 13.15
C ASN A 205 19.74 11.72 12.33
N ILE A 206 19.08 12.65 11.63
CA ILE A 206 19.77 13.73 10.91
C ILE A 206 20.47 14.66 11.89
N LEU A 207 19.82 15.06 12.97
CA LEU A 207 20.43 15.89 14.01
C LEU A 207 21.67 15.21 14.62
N GLU A 208 21.55 13.90 14.95
CA GLU A 208 22.67 13.12 15.50
C GLU A 208 23.83 13.05 14.49
N LEU A 209 23.55 12.80 13.22
CA LEU A 209 24.55 12.77 12.16
C LEU A 209 25.30 14.10 12.04
N VAL A 210 24.59 15.22 12.03
CA VAL A 210 25.17 16.56 11.97
C VAL A 210 26.01 16.83 13.21
N ALA A 211 25.52 16.49 14.41
CA ALA A 211 26.22 16.71 15.66
C ALA A 211 27.50 15.89 15.78
N LEU A 212 27.48 14.61 15.36
CA LEU A 212 28.65 13.73 15.41
C LEU A 212 29.69 14.02 14.35
N SER A 213 29.27 14.53 13.18
CA SER A 213 30.17 14.80 12.06
C SER A 213 30.78 16.20 12.06
N THR A 214 30.49 17.04 13.06
CA THR A 214 30.93 18.43 13.14
C THR A 214 31.57 18.69 14.49
N THR A 215 32.76 19.26 14.52
CA THR A 215 33.53 19.50 15.75
C THR A 215 33.48 20.97 16.24
N SER A 216 32.83 21.87 15.48
CA SER A 216 32.68 23.27 15.89
C SER A 216 31.87 23.44 17.19
N ASP A 217 32.25 24.39 18.02
CA ASP A 217 31.53 24.79 19.23
C ASP A 217 31.52 26.32 19.31
N PRO A 218 30.38 27.01 19.21
CA PRO A 218 29.05 26.47 19.01
C PRO A 218 28.85 25.77 17.65
N LEU A 219 27.99 24.73 17.62
CA LEU A 219 27.53 24.11 16.40
C LEU A 219 26.31 24.86 15.86
N LEU A 220 26.51 25.60 14.78
CA LEU A 220 25.43 26.26 14.06
C LEU A 220 24.86 25.31 13.01
N VAL A 221 23.62 24.88 13.20
CA VAL A 221 22.94 24.00 12.26
C VAL A 221 22.29 24.85 11.17
N THR A 222 22.89 24.82 9.97
CA THR A 222 22.41 25.52 8.77
C THR A 222 21.88 24.54 7.75
N ASP A 223 21.04 24.99 6.81
CA ASP A 223 20.49 24.17 5.71
C ASP A 223 21.59 23.62 4.81
N GLU A 224 22.66 24.41 4.59
CA GLU A 224 23.82 23.95 3.82
C GLU A 224 24.55 22.80 4.53
N LEU A 225 24.83 22.93 5.82
CA LEU A 225 25.49 21.89 6.61
C LEU A 225 24.68 20.60 6.63
N VAL A 226 23.37 20.69 6.87
CA VAL A 226 22.44 19.54 6.85
C VAL A 226 22.47 18.87 5.47
N SER A 227 22.36 19.64 4.40
CA SER A 227 22.35 19.10 3.03
C SER A 227 23.66 18.40 2.69
N GLN A 228 24.80 18.95 3.05
CA GLN A 228 26.12 18.30 2.84
C GLN A 228 26.23 16.97 3.58
N ARG A 229 25.77 16.89 4.83
CA ARG A 229 25.86 15.68 5.67
C ARG A 229 24.91 14.59 5.22
N VAL A 230 23.70 14.96 4.81
CA VAL A 230 22.70 14.00 4.30
C VAL A 230 23.10 13.45 2.91
N GLN A 231 23.64 14.28 2.00
CA GLN A 231 24.08 13.85 0.68
C GLN A 231 25.28 12.88 0.71
N THR A 232 26.15 13.01 1.72
CA THR A 232 27.29 12.09 1.90
C THR A 232 26.88 10.72 2.46
N ASN A 233 25.61 10.54 2.88
CA ASN A 233 25.13 9.26 3.44
C ASN A 233 23.77 8.86 2.85
N PRO A 234 23.71 8.44 1.56
CA PRO A 234 22.47 8.11 0.85
C PRO A 234 21.73 6.88 1.41
N LEU A 235 22.37 6.06 2.25
CA LEU A 235 21.79 4.84 2.83
C LEU A 235 20.77 5.09 3.96
N ALA A 236 20.59 6.34 4.41
CA ALA A 236 19.61 6.70 5.43
C ALA A 236 18.19 6.97 4.87
N PHE A 237 17.98 6.82 3.57
CA PHE A 237 16.67 7.05 2.94
C PHE A 237 15.82 5.78 2.94
N ASP A 238 14.66 5.87 3.59
CA ASP A 238 13.72 4.80 3.82
C ASP A 238 13.11 4.25 2.51
N LYS A 239 13.38 2.98 2.22
CA LYS A 239 12.76 2.23 1.13
C LYS A 239 11.49 1.58 1.67
N GLY A 240 10.34 2.24 1.63
CA GLY A 240 9.08 1.56 1.96
C GLY A 240 8.06 2.34 2.79
N GLY A 241 8.05 3.67 2.74
CA GLY A 241 7.02 4.48 3.38
C GLY A 241 5.77 4.68 2.52
N GLU A 242 4.66 5.08 3.14
CA GLU A 242 3.36 5.38 2.49
C GLU A 242 3.47 6.44 1.38
N LEU A 243 4.41 7.38 1.50
CA LEU A 243 4.74 8.40 0.49
C LEU A 243 5.11 7.79 -0.88
N HIS A 244 5.69 6.60 -0.88
CA HIS A 244 6.05 5.81 -2.05
C HIS A 244 4.80 5.42 -2.87
N TYR A 245 3.76 4.88 -2.21
CA TYR A 245 2.50 4.52 -2.87
C TYR A 245 1.73 5.75 -3.33
N ASP A 246 1.78 6.85 -2.59
CA ASP A 246 1.13 8.10 -2.96
C ASP A 246 1.76 8.71 -4.21
N ILE A 247 3.09 8.72 -4.31
CA ILE A 247 3.80 9.22 -5.49
C ILE A 247 3.52 8.30 -6.70
N ALA A 248 3.55 6.97 -6.51
CA ALA A 248 3.21 6.04 -7.57
C ALA A 248 1.75 6.20 -8.04
N SER A 249 0.83 6.44 -7.10
CA SER A 249 -0.57 6.74 -7.41
C SER A 249 -0.73 8.05 -8.17
N ALA A 250 0.03 9.07 -7.81
CA ALA A 250 0.03 10.36 -8.52
C ALA A 250 0.59 10.21 -9.95
N LEU A 251 1.66 9.43 -10.14
CA LEU A 251 2.21 9.08 -11.46
C LEU A 251 1.12 8.44 -12.35
N ILE A 252 0.47 7.38 -11.86
CA ILE A 252 -0.56 6.67 -12.63
C ILE A 252 -1.77 7.57 -12.93
N LYS A 253 -2.21 8.39 -11.97
CA LYS A 253 -3.31 9.35 -12.18
C LYS A 253 -2.95 10.42 -13.20
N SER A 254 -1.70 10.89 -13.26
CA SER A 254 -1.21 11.84 -14.26
C SER A 254 -1.19 11.20 -15.65
N ILE A 255 -0.73 9.95 -15.78
CA ILE A 255 -0.80 9.19 -17.03
C ILE A 255 -2.25 9.04 -17.49
N ARG A 256 -3.16 8.63 -16.60
CA ARG A 256 -4.59 8.48 -16.85
C ARG A 256 -5.24 9.82 -17.25
N GLY A 257 -4.82 10.90 -16.61
CA GLY A 257 -5.27 12.27 -16.90
C GLY A 257 -4.64 12.90 -18.13
N SER A 258 -3.74 12.19 -18.83
CA SER A 258 -3.05 12.68 -20.05
C SER A 258 -2.20 13.94 -19.82
N ASP A 259 -1.58 14.05 -18.64
CA ASP A 259 -0.63 15.11 -18.31
C ASP A 259 0.81 14.53 -18.28
N PRO A 260 1.59 14.64 -19.38
CA PRO A 260 2.94 14.10 -19.45
C PRO A 260 3.92 14.85 -18.53
N ASP A 261 3.75 16.15 -18.31
CA ASP A 261 4.66 16.93 -17.45
C ASP A 261 4.50 16.54 -15.98
N ALA A 262 3.27 16.42 -15.49
CA ALA A 262 2.99 15.91 -14.16
C ALA A 262 3.49 14.47 -14.00
N ALA A 263 3.28 13.61 -15.01
CA ALA A 263 3.74 12.23 -14.98
C ALA A 263 5.28 12.14 -14.88
N ILE A 264 6.02 12.92 -15.66
CA ILE A 264 7.49 13.01 -15.59
C ILE A 264 7.96 13.56 -14.23
N TYR A 265 7.27 14.55 -13.68
CA TYR A 265 7.60 15.07 -12.35
C TYR A 265 7.49 13.97 -11.26
N TRP A 266 6.40 13.21 -11.26
CA TRP A 266 6.21 12.13 -10.30
C TRP A 266 7.17 10.96 -10.52
N LEU A 267 7.51 10.65 -11.79
CA LEU A 267 8.57 9.68 -12.11
C LEU A 267 9.91 10.12 -11.53
N ALA A 268 10.31 11.38 -11.74
CA ALA A 268 11.55 11.93 -11.20
C ALA A 268 11.58 11.86 -9.67
N ARG A 269 10.46 12.12 -9.00
CA ARG A 269 10.35 11.96 -7.54
C ARG A 269 10.53 10.54 -7.06
N LEU A 270 10.02 9.52 -7.80
CA LEU A 270 10.26 8.12 -7.48
C LEU A 270 11.74 7.76 -7.64
N ILE A 271 12.36 8.21 -8.72
CA ILE A 271 13.80 7.95 -9.00
C ILE A 271 14.69 8.58 -7.93
N GLU A 272 14.50 9.88 -7.62
CA GLU A 272 15.26 10.59 -6.58
C GLU A 272 15.00 10.03 -5.18
N GLY A 273 13.80 9.48 -4.94
CA GLY A 273 13.46 8.74 -3.72
C GLY A 273 14.10 7.36 -3.62
N GLY A 274 14.85 6.92 -4.64
CA GLY A 274 15.55 5.63 -4.64
C GLY A 274 14.63 4.43 -4.86
N GLU A 275 13.49 4.65 -5.53
CA GLU A 275 12.52 3.60 -5.83
C GLU A 275 13.12 2.47 -6.66
N ASP A 276 12.66 1.24 -6.42
CA ASP A 276 13.00 0.08 -7.23
C ASP A 276 12.49 0.26 -8.68
N PRO A 277 13.40 0.26 -9.68
CA PRO A 277 13.01 0.40 -11.09
C PRO A 277 11.99 -0.67 -11.52
N SER A 278 12.07 -1.89 -10.98
CA SER A 278 11.12 -2.97 -11.27
C SER A 278 9.73 -2.68 -10.71
N PHE A 279 9.63 -1.98 -9.58
CA PHE A 279 8.35 -1.52 -9.06
C PHE A 279 7.71 -0.50 -9.99
N ILE A 280 8.48 0.53 -10.42
CA ILE A 280 7.99 1.56 -11.35
C ILE A 280 7.52 0.89 -12.66
N ALA A 281 8.34 0.00 -13.24
CA ALA A 281 8.00 -0.71 -14.47
C ALA A 281 6.70 -1.53 -14.34
N ARG A 282 6.51 -2.28 -13.25
CA ARG A 282 5.27 -3.03 -13.00
C ARG A 282 4.04 -2.11 -12.95
N ARG A 283 4.15 -0.93 -12.33
CA ARG A 283 3.05 0.04 -12.28
C ARG A 283 2.71 0.59 -13.66
N LEU A 284 3.72 0.85 -14.50
CA LEU A 284 3.51 1.29 -15.89
C LEU A 284 2.86 0.20 -16.75
N MET A 285 3.25 -1.07 -16.60
CA MET A 285 2.62 -2.20 -17.30
C MET A 285 1.14 -2.33 -16.95
N ILE A 286 0.79 -2.18 -15.66
CA ILE A 286 -0.61 -2.22 -15.21
C ILE A 286 -1.39 -1.05 -15.83
N SER A 287 -0.86 0.19 -15.76
CA SER A 287 -1.51 1.37 -16.34
C SER A 287 -1.66 1.26 -17.86
N ALA A 288 -0.66 0.71 -18.56
CA ALA A 288 -0.75 0.45 -20.00
C ALA A 288 -1.90 -0.50 -20.35
N ALA A 289 -2.15 -1.53 -19.54
CA ALA A 289 -3.22 -2.49 -19.77
C ALA A 289 -4.60 -1.97 -19.30
N GLU A 290 -4.64 -1.24 -18.17
CA GLU A 290 -5.87 -0.78 -17.52
C GLU A 290 -6.41 0.51 -18.14
N ASP A 291 -5.53 1.52 -18.35
CA ASP A 291 -5.93 2.87 -18.73
C ASP A 291 -5.86 3.13 -20.24
N ILE A 292 -4.86 2.55 -20.93
CA ILE A 292 -4.71 2.67 -22.39
C ILE A 292 -5.39 1.50 -23.09
N GLY A 293 -5.13 0.28 -22.66
CA GLY A 293 -5.80 -0.93 -23.09
C GLY A 293 -5.92 -1.07 -24.61
N LEU A 294 -7.15 -1.29 -25.06
CA LEU A 294 -7.45 -1.51 -26.47
C LEU A 294 -7.39 -0.25 -27.34
N ALA A 295 -7.30 0.94 -26.72
CA ALA A 295 -7.10 2.20 -27.46
C ALA A 295 -5.77 2.19 -28.22
N ASN A 296 -4.72 1.67 -27.58
CA ASN A 296 -3.40 1.54 -28.19
C ASN A 296 -2.69 0.27 -27.68
N PRO A 297 -2.85 -0.86 -28.36
CA PRO A 297 -2.24 -2.14 -27.94
C PRO A 297 -0.70 -2.10 -27.82
N ASN A 298 -0.03 -1.15 -28.50
CA ASN A 298 1.42 -0.99 -28.39
C ASN A 298 1.86 -0.48 -27.00
N ALA A 299 0.97 0.13 -26.23
CA ALA A 299 1.27 0.65 -24.91
C ALA A 299 1.81 -0.43 -23.97
N LEU A 300 1.14 -1.58 -23.91
CA LEU A 300 1.58 -2.70 -23.10
C LEU A 300 2.90 -3.30 -23.62
N LEU A 301 3.10 -3.38 -24.94
CA LEU A 301 4.35 -3.86 -25.53
C LEU A 301 5.53 -2.96 -25.16
N LEU A 302 5.35 -1.64 -25.26
CA LEU A 302 6.38 -0.67 -24.88
C LEU A 302 6.70 -0.75 -23.37
N ALA A 303 5.68 -0.81 -22.52
CA ALA A 303 5.88 -0.93 -21.08
C ALA A 303 6.61 -2.24 -20.69
N THR A 304 6.32 -3.34 -21.37
CA THR A 304 7.01 -4.63 -21.16
C THR A 304 8.45 -4.54 -21.63
N SER A 305 8.70 -3.99 -22.83
CA SER A 305 10.05 -3.77 -23.35
C SER A 305 10.88 -2.84 -22.47
N CYS A 306 10.26 -1.82 -21.90
CA CYS A 306 10.90 -0.94 -20.91
C CYS A 306 11.34 -1.74 -19.68
N ALA A 307 10.47 -2.60 -19.11
CA ALA A 307 10.81 -3.42 -17.96
C ALA A 307 12.01 -4.33 -18.22
N GLU A 308 12.04 -5.04 -19.36
CA GLU A 308 13.17 -5.88 -19.78
C GLU A 308 14.45 -5.07 -20.01
N THR A 309 14.33 -3.86 -20.53
CA THR A 309 15.49 -2.97 -20.75
C THR A 309 16.08 -2.54 -19.42
N LEU A 310 15.23 -2.18 -18.43
CA LEU A 310 15.68 -1.80 -17.09
C LEU A 310 16.46 -2.89 -16.38
N GLU A 311 16.07 -4.15 -16.52
CA GLU A 311 16.79 -5.29 -15.95
C GLU A 311 18.22 -5.43 -16.53
N ARG A 312 18.42 -5.00 -17.76
CA ARG A 312 19.71 -5.11 -18.46
C ARG A 312 20.64 -3.93 -18.23
N ILE A 313 20.10 -2.70 -18.22
CA ILE A 313 20.94 -1.49 -18.15
C ILE A 313 21.04 -0.89 -16.75
N GLY A 314 20.01 -1.07 -15.90
CA GLY A 314 19.99 -0.51 -14.53
C GLY A 314 20.03 1.02 -14.48
N TRP A 315 20.41 1.53 -13.30
CA TRP A 315 20.64 2.96 -13.07
C TRP A 315 22.07 3.35 -13.44
N PRO A 316 22.34 4.60 -13.91
CA PRO A 316 21.39 5.72 -14.04
C PRO A 316 20.66 5.79 -15.39
N GLU A 317 21.04 4.99 -16.39
CA GLU A 317 20.51 5.07 -17.76
C GLU A 317 19.06 4.62 -17.85
N GLY A 318 18.59 3.77 -16.95
CA GLY A 318 17.21 3.28 -16.87
C GLY A 318 16.13 4.37 -16.76
N ARG A 319 16.51 5.59 -16.33
CA ARG A 319 15.63 6.75 -16.34
C ARG A 319 15.13 7.14 -17.74
N ILE A 320 15.93 6.85 -18.79
CA ILE A 320 15.61 7.26 -20.17
C ILE A 320 14.43 6.44 -20.73
N PRO A 321 14.49 5.08 -20.79
CA PRO A 321 13.35 4.28 -21.25
C PRO A 321 12.12 4.42 -20.36
N LEU A 322 12.27 4.68 -19.05
CA LEU A 322 11.14 5.01 -18.18
C LEU A 322 10.47 6.32 -18.59
N ALA A 323 11.24 7.37 -18.86
CA ALA A 323 10.69 8.67 -19.29
C ALA A 323 9.98 8.55 -20.64
N GLU A 324 10.58 7.86 -21.62
CA GLU A 324 9.97 7.59 -22.93
C GLU A 324 8.63 6.88 -22.76
N THR A 325 8.60 5.81 -21.94
CA THR A 325 7.38 5.03 -21.68
C THR A 325 6.31 5.88 -21.01
N VAL A 326 6.64 6.65 -19.97
CA VAL A 326 5.69 7.51 -19.25
C VAL A 326 5.06 8.56 -20.19
N ILE A 327 5.87 9.23 -21.01
CA ILE A 327 5.36 10.21 -21.99
C ILE A 327 4.44 9.52 -23.00
N TYR A 328 4.86 8.37 -23.53
CA TYR A 328 4.06 7.62 -24.49
C TYR A 328 2.69 7.22 -23.93
N LEU A 329 2.68 6.68 -22.70
CA LEU A 329 1.44 6.29 -22.02
C LEU A 329 0.55 7.51 -21.72
N ALA A 330 1.14 8.62 -21.26
CA ALA A 330 0.39 9.84 -20.97
C ALA A 330 -0.24 10.44 -22.24
N CYS A 331 0.47 10.42 -23.36
CA CYS A 331 -0.01 10.96 -24.64
C CYS A 331 -0.89 9.99 -25.45
N SER A 332 -1.00 8.71 -25.05
CA SER A 332 -1.85 7.73 -25.73
C SER A 332 -3.33 7.99 -25.47
N GLU A 333 -4.18 7.64 -26.44
CA GLU A 333 -5.62 7.53 -26.21
C GLU A 333 -5.91 6.54 -25.07
N LYS A 334 -7.02 6.71 -24.38
CA LYS A 334 -7.39 5.95 -23.18
C LYS A 334 -8.60 5.07 -23.44
N SER A 335 -8.54 3.82 -22.95
CA SER A 335 -9.71 2.96 -22.84
C SER A 335 -9.51 1.95 -21.72
N ASN A 336 -10.46 1.86 -20.83
CA ASN A 336 -10.53 0.86 -19.77
C ASN A 336 -11.58 -0.22 -20.08
N SER A 337 -12.04 -0.34 -21.32
CA SER A 337 -13.12 -1.23 -21.72
C SER A 337 -12.83 -2.70 -21.38
N ALA A 338 -11.59 -3.15 -21.54
CA ALA A 338 -11.15 -4.50 -21.19
C ALA A 338 -11.19 -4.74 -19.66
N TYR A 339 -10.75 -3.78 -18.86
CA TYR A 339 -10.81 -3.84 -17.41
C TYR A 339 -12.26 -3.90 -16.89
N ILE A 340 -13.15 -3.08 -17.45
CA ILE A 340 -14.58 -3.12 -17.11
C ILE A 340 -15.20 -4.46 -17.52
N ALA A 341 -14.84 -4.96 -18.70
CA ALA A 341 -15.38 -6.23 -19.21
C ALA A 341 -15.06 -7.42 -18.29
N ILE A 342 -13.81 -7.57 -17.86
CA ILE A 342 -13.42 -8.66 -16.96
C ILE A 342 -14.07 -8.52 -15.58
N ASN A 343 -14.18 -7.30 -15.04
CA ASN A 343 -14.82 -7.08 -13.73
C ASN A 343 -16.33 -7.41 -13.78
N ARG A 344 -17.03 -7.04 -14.86
CA ARG A 344 -18.43 -7.41 -15.09
C ARG A 344 -18.59 -8.92 -15.17
N ALA A 345 -17.73 -9.61 -15.94
CA ALA A 345 -17.77 -11.05 -16.07
C ALA A 345 -17.53 -11.75 -14.72
N LEU A 346 -16.54 -11.29 -13.94
CA LEU A 346 -16.26 -11.84 -12.61
C LEU A 346 -17.44 -11.65 -11.64
N ALA A 347 -18.05 -10.47 -11.63
CA ALA A 347 -19.23 -10.18 -10.81
C ALA A 347 -20.41 -11.07 -11.22
N PHE A 348 -20.64 -11.22 -12.51
CA PHE A 348 -21.70 -12.07 -13.06
C PHE A 348 -21.52 -13.55 -12.70
N VAL A 349 -20.30 -14.08 -12.85
CA VAL A 349 -19.99 -15.48 -12.47
C VAL A 349 -20.21 -15.71 -10.96
N LYS A 350 -19.88 -14.72 -10.11
CA LYS A 350 -20.17 -14.81 -8.66
C LYS A 350 -21.67 -14.89 -8.34
N GLN A 351 -22.52 -14.28 -9.17
CA GLN A 351 -23.98 -14.29 -8.98
C GLN A 351 -24.64 -15.55 -9.55
N THR A 352 -24.19 -16.02 -10.71
CA THR A 352 -24.80 -17.14 -11.44
C THR A 352 -24.23 -18.51 -11.06
N GLY A 353 -23.05 -18.53 -10.40
CA GLY A 353 -22.36 -19.78 -10.06
C GLY A 353 -21.81 -20.52 -11.30
N ASN A 354 -21.60 -21.82 -11.15
CA ASN A 354 -21.00 -22.66 -12.17
C ASN A 354 -22.06 -23.14 -13.18
N LEU A 355 -22.34 -22.34 -14.20
CA LEU A 355 -23.20 -22.76 -15.31
C LEU A 355 -22.48 -23.80 -16.20
N PRO A 356 -23.18 -24.80 -16.71
CA PRO A 356 -22.58 -25.87 -17.51
C PRO A 356 -22.05 -25.33 -18.85
N VAL A 357 -20.89 -25.81 -19.25
CA VAL A 357 -20.35 -25.55 -20.61
C VAL A 357 -21.25 -26.24 -21.66
N PRO A 358 -21.68 -25.56 -22.72
CA PRO A 358 -22.44 -26.15 -23.80
C PRO A 358 -21.78 -27.43 -24.37
N LEU A 359 -22.56 -28.47 -24.67
CA LEU A 359 -22.03 -29.80 -25.09
C LEU A 359 -21.14 -29.69 -26.32
N HIS A 360 -21.54 -28.91 -27.33
CA HIS A 360 -20.75 -28.70 -28.55
C HIS A 360 -19.38 -28.06 -28.34
N LEU A 361 -19.16 -27.36 -27.22
CA LEU A 361 -17.87 -26.75 -26.87
C LEU A 361 -16.97 -27.67 -26.04
N ARG A 362 -17.46 -28.81 -25.61
CA ARG A 362 -16.70 -29.78 -24.82
C ARG A 362 -15.88 -30.69 -25.71
N ASN A 363 -14.65 -30.99 -25.33
CA ASN A 363 -13.83 -31.96 -26.00
C ASN A 363 -14.32 -33.37 -25.69
N ALA A 364 -14.32 -34.26 -26.70
CA ALA A 364 -14.72 -35.67 -26.61
C ALA A 364 -13.55 -36.64 -26.88
N PRO A 365 -12.53 -36.73 -25.99
CA PRO A 365 -11.38 -37.60 -26.22
C PRO A 365 -11.67 -39.09 -26.07
N THR A 366 -12.80 -39.50 -25.47
CA THR A 366 -13.21 -40.89 -25.27
C THR A 366 -14.53 -41.19 -25.96
N GLU A 367 -14.77 -42.48 -26.28
CA GLU A 367 -16.04 -42.92 -26.88
C GLU A 367 -17.23 -42.58 -25.98
N LEU A 368 -17.13 -42.84 -24.70
CA LEU A 368 -18.18 -42.47 -23.72
C LEU A 368 -18.54 -40.97 -23.80
N MET A 369 -17.57 -40.07 -23.97
CA MET A 369 -17.88 -38.66 -24.12
C MET A 369 -18.55 -38.31 -25.43
N LYS A 370 -18.23 -39.04 -26.53
CA LYS A 370 -18.94 -38.90 -27.80
C LYS A 370 -20.39 -39.38 -27.67
N ASP A 371 -20.60 -40.50 -26.99
CA ASP A 371 -21.94 -41.05 -26.74
C ASP A 371 -22.80 -40.11 -25.87
N LEU A 372 -22.15 -39.29 -25.02
CA LEU A 372 -22.78 -38.24 -24.23
C LEU A 372 -23.00 -36.93 -25.02
N GLY A 373 -22.71 -36.88 -26.32
CA GLY A 373 -22.93 -35.75 -27.21
C GLY A 373 -21.89 -34.64 -27.06
N TYR A 374 -20.70 -34.91 -26.48
CA TYR A 374 -19.65 -33.92 -26.35
C TYR A 374 -19.07 -33.63 -27.74
N GLY A 375 -18.93 -32.30 -28.06
CA GLY A 375 -18.45 -31.84 -29.35
C GLY A 375 -19.44 -31.94 -30.50
N GLU A 376 -20.65 -32.53 -30.28
CA GLU A 376 -21.64 -32.66 -31.30
C GLU A 376 -22.18 -31.32 -31.76
N GLY A 377 -22.18 -31.09 -33.09
CA GLY A 377 -22.65 -29.86 -33.70
C GLY A 377 -21.65 -28.69 -33.63
N TYR A 378 -20.41 -28.88 -33.11
CA TYR A 378 -19.39 -27.84 -33.16
C TYR A 378 -18.98 -27.58 -34.60
N ARG A 379 -19.00 -26.29 -34.98
CA ARG A 379 -18.55 -25.81 -36.28
C ARG A 379 -17.19 -25.18 -36.18
N TYR A 380 -16.18 -25.80 -36.82
CA TYR A 380 -14.81 -25.30 -36.77
C TYR A 380 -14.68 -24.05 -37.65
N SER A 381 -14.40 -22.91 -37.04
CA SER A 381 -14.42 -21.61 -37.72
C SER A 381 -13.45 -21.49 -38.89
N HIS A 382 -12.34 -22.23 -38.91
CA HIS A 382 -11.36 -22.20 -40.00
C HIS A 382 -11.88 -22.87 -41.29
N ASP A 383 -12.93 -23.69 -41.23
CA ASP A 383 -13.57 -24.33 -42.42
C ASP A 383 -14.52 -23.37 -43.15
N TYR A 384 -14.71 -22.14 -42.60
CA TYR A 384 -15.66 -21.17 -43.14
C TYR A 384 -14.95 -19.92 -43.68
N PRO A 385 -15.55 -19.22 -44.68
CA PRO A 385 -15.00 -17.99 -45.24
C PRO A 385 -14.73 -16.93 -44.15
N GLY A 386 -13.55 -16.30 -44.21
CA GLY A 386 -13.13 -15.30 -43.23
C GLY A 386 -12.87 -15.87 -41.84
N HIS A 387 -12.74 -17.20 -41.70
CA HIS A 387 -12.53 -17.93 -40.45
C HIS A 387 -13.59 -17.57 -39.39
N PHE A 388 -14.84 -17.47 -39.82
CA PHE A 388 -15.95 -17.13 -38.95
C PHE A 388 -17.21 -17.92 -39.28
N VAL A 389 -17.86 -18.42 -38.24
CA VAL A 389 -19.20 -19.02 -38.29
C VAL A 389 -19.98 -18.60 -37.05
N GLN A 390 -21.21 -18.18 -37.21
CA GLN A 390 -22.04 -17.77 -36.10
C GLN A 390 -22.57 -19.04 -35.38
N GLN A 391 -22.14 -19.21 -34.13
CA GLN A 391 -22.63 -20.25 -33.22
C GLN A 391 -22.63 -19.74 -31.77
N ALA A 392 -23.34 -20.44 -30.87
CA ALA A 392 -23.38 -20.06 -29.44
C ALA A 392 -22.07 -20.44 -28.74
N TYR A 393 -21.52 -19.56 -27.96
CA TYR A 393 -20.32 -19.79 -27.13
C TYR A 393 -20.57 -19.61 -25.64
N LEU A 394 -21.72 -19.09 -25.25
CA LEU A 394 -22.13 -18.96 -23.85
C LEU A 394 -23.17 -20.04 -23.51
N PRO A 395 -23.34 -20.39 -22.22
CA PRO A 395 -24.48 -21.19 -21.78
C PRO A 395 -25.79 -20.57 -22.26
N GLU A 396 -26.75 -21.43 -22.63
CA GLU A 396 -28.03 -21.01 -23.23
C GLU A 396 -28.77 -19.98 -22.36
N SER A 397 -28.75 -20.17 -21.04
CA SER A 397 -29.38 -19.29 -20.05
C SER A 397 -28.83 -17.86 -20.07
N ILE A 398 -27.60 -17.63 -20.59
CA ILE A 398 -26.92 -16.32 -20.63
C ILE A 398 -26.44 -15.95 -22.04
N GLY A 399 -26.99 -16.60 -23.07
CA GLY A 399 -26.50 -16.46 -24.45
C GLY A 399 -26.51 -15.05 -25.04
N ARG A 400 -27.24 -14.11 -24.44
CA ARG A 400 -27.32 -12.70 -24.86
C ARG A 400 -26.47 -11.74 -24.00
N GLU A 401 -25.82 -12.23 -22.96
CA GLU A 401 -24.99 -11.38 -22.10
C GLU A 401 -23.82 -10.76 -22.86
N ARG A 402 -23.52 -9.50 -22.52
CA ARG A 402 -22.44 -8.70 -23.10
C ARG A 402 -21.57 -8.12 -21.99
N PHE A 403 -20.35 -8.63 -21.89
CA PHE A 403 -19.39 -8.15 -20.91
C PHE A 403 -18.53 -7.01 -21.44
N TRP A 404 -18.07 -7.12 -22.70
CA TRP A 404 -17.27 -6.08 -23.34
C TRP A 404 -18.15 -5.08 -24.09
N GLN A 405 -17.93 -3.80 -23.77
CA GLN A 405 -18.49 -2.65 -24.47
C GLN A 405 -17.30 -1.77 -24.89
N SER A 406 -17.15 -1.56 -26.19
CA SER A 406 -16.08 -0.72 -26.74
C SER A 406 -16.31 0.74 -26.43
N ASP A 407 -15.21 1.47 -26.27
CA ASP A 407 -15.21 2.93 -26.33
C ASP A 407 -15.13 3.36 -27.81
N GLU A 408 -16.26 3.70 -28.39
CA GLU A 408 -16.36 4.07 -29.82
C GLU A 408 -15.81 5.45 -30.13
N SER A 409 -15.46 6.27 -29.11
CA SER A 409 -14.72 7.51 -29.30
C SER A 409 -13.28 7.25 -29.74
N ASN A 410 -12.79 6.03 -29.54
CA ASN A 410 -11.46 5.56 -29.84
C ASN A 410 -11.40 4.86 -31.21
N GLY A 411 -10.56 5.36 -32.13
CA GLY A 411 -10.48 4.83 -33.48
C GLY A 411 -10.05 3.38 -33.61
N ALA A 412 -9.27 2.84 -32.69
CA ALA A 412 -8.85 1.42 -32.70
C ALA A 412 -10.00 0.50 -32.25
N GLU A 413 -10.67 0.84 -31.15
CA GLU A 413 -11.81 0.07 -30.65
C GLU A 413 -13.04 0.18 -31.54
N ALA A 414 -13.32 1.35 -32.11
CA ALA A 414 -14.38 1.54 -33.07
C ALA A 414 -14.25 0.57 -34.27
N LYS A 415 -13.04 0.44 -34.84
CA LYS A 415 -12.75 -0.52 -35.91
C LYS A 415 -12.93 -1.97 -35.47
N MET A 416 -12.53 -2.34 -34.23
CA MET A 416 -12.76 -3.66 -33.68
C MET A 416 -14.26 -3.94 -33.56
N MET A 417 -15.02 -3.00 -33.05
CA MET A 417 -16.46 -3.12 -32.88
C MET A 417 -17.21 -3.19 -34.22
N GLU A 418 -16.85 -2.36 -35.19
CA GLU A 418 -17.41 -2.42 -36.54
C GLU A 418 -17.24 -3.80 -37.16
N ARG A 419 -16.04 -4.39 -37.04
CA ARG A 419 -15.77 -5.75 -37.47
C ARG A 419 -16.62 -6.79 -36.73
N GLN A 420 -16.87 -6.62 -35.43
CA GLN A 420 -17.75 -7.55 -34.69
C GLN A 420 -19.21 -7.38 -35.08
N ARG A 421 -19.69 -6.15 -35.30
CA ARG A 421 -21.07 -5.91 -35.79
C ARG A 421 -21.31 -6.54 -37.15
N SER A 422 -20.34 -6.44 -38.08
CA SER A 422 -20.46 -7.06 -39.39
C SER A 422 -20.51 -8.60 -39.34
N ARG A 423 -19.83 -9.23 -38.37
CA ARG A 423 -19.80 -10.69 -38.19
C ARG A 423 -21.00 -11.21 -37.42
N TRP A 424 -21.38 -10.54 -36.35
CA TRP A 424 -22.39 -10.95 -35.38
C TRP A 424 -23.68 -10.12 -35.58
N GLN A 425 -24.43 -10.41 -36.64
CA GLN A 425 -25.65 -9.68 -36.92
C GLN A 425 -26.60 -9.67 -35.70
N GLY A 426 -26.95 -8.47 -35.23
CA GLY A 426 -27.85 -8.24 -34.10
C GLY A 426 -27.26 -8.40 -32.68
N ARG A 427 -26.08 -9.03 -32.51
CA ARG A 427 -25.52 -9.27 -31.16
C ARG A 427 -24.80 -8.04 -30.58
N PHE A 428 -24.10 -7.28 -31.43
CA PHE A 428 -23.30 -6.10 -31.03
C PHE A 428 -23.92 -4.79 -31.51
N THR A 429 -25.16 -4.81 -31.96
CA THR A 429 -25.92 -3.60 -32.32
C THR A 429 -26.30 -2.87 -31.03
N PRO A 430 -26.17 -1.53 -30.93
CA PRO A 430 -26.70 -0.76 -29.82
C PRO A 430 -28.20 -1.06 -29.64
N PRO A 431 -28.75 -1.05 -28.42
CA PRO A 431 -30.19 -1.05 -28.27
C PRO A 431 -30.75 0.19 -29.04
N THR A 432 -31.72 -0.04 -29.92
CA THR A 432 -32.47 1.04 -30.51
C THR A 432 -33.06 1.88 -29.38
N GLU A 433 -32.76 3.20 -29.35
CA GLU A 433 -33.41 4.07 -28.39
C GLU A 433 -34.93 3.87 -28.52
N PRO A 434 -35.66 3.77 -27.40
CA PRO A 434 -37.09 3.75 -27.45
C PRO A 434 -37.52 5.08 -28.10
N GLU A 435 -38.26 5.00 -29.22
CA GLU A 435 -38.90 6.14 -29.82
C GLU A 435 -39.65 6.94 -28.73
N LYS A 436 -39.30 8.21 -28.59
CA LYS A 436 -39.89 9.14 -27.62
C LYS A 436 -41.36 9.36 -27.89
#